data_9238b14e6f5e81d6a50ac9e8842fb2a8
#
_entry.id   9238b14e6f5e81d6a50ac9e8842fb2a8
#
_cell.length_a   1.000
_cell.length_b   1.000
_cell.length_c   1.000
_cell.angle_alpha   90.00
_cell.angle_beta   90.00
_cell.angle_gamma   90.00
#
_symmetry.space_group_name_H-M   'P 1'
#
loop_
_entity.id
_entity.type
_entity.pdbx_description
1 polymer ?
#
loop_
_entity_poly.entity_id
_entity_poly.type
_entity_poly.pdbx_seq_one_letter_code
_entity_poly.pdbx_strand_id
1 'polypeptide(L)'
;MKISILKRGIILLASAFLAFGTTSCKWLDIQPADTMGENDLFSKGDGYRTALNGIYLKLSSTSLYGRELSYGMTEALAHTHEWNSAYKNNLDYKDVASYTYTTNGVKGIISGIWSTAYNAIANCNNILDKIGNEPAGKFKGGEAERNLIQGEALAIRAFCHYLILVYFAPTPDLYKPDEEGKLPVALPYYDKFSKDIADYLEIPAFIDRIIADYIAAQELVAGYDLADNLNQYRLTTKYRFSGKTYSSAYPQTDDIFFAFRGYRMNYYAITALLARVYNYAGNHEEAARAARIVIDA
;
A
#
# COMPACT_ATOMS: atom_id res chain seq x y z
N MET A 1 29.59 70.42 1.18
CA MET A 1 28.60 69.97 2.16
C MET A 1 27.32 69.39 1.55
N LYS A 2 26.87 69.80 0.35
CA LYS A 2 25.63 69.33 -0.30
C LYS A 2 25.69 67.87 -0.88
N ILE A 3 26.87 67.38 -1.28
CA ILE A 3 27.04 66.00 -1.86
C ILE A 3 26.96 64.90 -0.82
N SER A 4 27.26 65.18 0.44
CA SER A 4 27.19 64.21 1.54
C SER A 4 25.76 63.89 1.99
N ILE A 5 24.86 64.87 1.89
CA ILE A 5 23.45 64.72 2.29
C ILE A 5 22.70 63.87 1.22
N LEU A 6 23.00 64.12 -0.08
CA LEU A 6 22.39 63.35 -1.16
C LEU A 6 22.78 61.87 -1.17
N LYS A 7 24.06 61.57 -0.86
CA LYS A 7 24.53 60.15 -0.70
C LYS A 7 23.89 59.45 0.49
N ARG A 8 23.66 60.13 1.62
CA ARG A 8 23.00 59.56 2.78
C ARG A 8 21.47 59.31 2.53
N GLY A 9 20.83 60.19 1.76
CA GLY A 9 19.43 60.02 1.35
C GLY A 9 19.23 58.82 0.42
N ILE A 10 20.16 58.60 -0.54
CA ILE A 10 20.10 57.45 -1.47
C ILE A 10 20.34 56.14 -0.72
N ILE A 11 21.25 56.10 0.24
CA ILE A 11 21.52 54.90 1.07
C ILE A 11 20.33 54.55 1.97
N LEU A 12 19.66 55.54 2.55
CA LEU A 12 18.44 55.35 3.37
C LEU A 12 17.25 54.88 2.52
N LEU A 13 17.08 55.36 1.31
CA LEU A 13 16.06 54.90 0.36
C LEU A 13 16.34 53.46 -0.12
N ALA A 14 17.58 53.09 -0.38
CA ALA A 14 17.96 51.76 -0.80
C ALA A 14 17.80 50.74 0.35
N SER A 15 18.10 51.10 1.62
CA SER A 15 17.88 50.23 2.76
C SER A 15 16.38 50.05 3.08
N ALA A 16 15.55 51.06 2.87
CA ALA A 16 14.10 50.94 3.01
C ALA A 16 13.49 49.99 1.96
N PHE A 17 13.98 50.02 0.71
CA PHE A 17 13.53 49.12 -0.34
C PHE A 17 13.92 47.64 -0.11
N LEU A 18 15.08 47.39 0.52
CA LEU A 18 15.54 46.05 0.90
C LEU A 18 14.74 45.49 2.08
N ALA A 19 14.22 46.30 2.98
CA ALA A 19 13.43 45.87 4.13
C ALA A 19 11.99 45.47 3.76
N PHE A 20 11.45 45.97 2.64
CA PHE A 20 10.10 45.58 2.17
C PHE A 20 10.08 44.38 1.21
N GLY A 21 11.26 43.84 0.82
CA GLY A 21 11.39 42.75 -0.15
C GLY A 21 11.25 41.32 0.40
N THR A 22 11.02 41.12 1.72
CA THR A 22 11.02 39.78 2.34
C THR A 22 9.64 39.30 2.78
N THR A 23 8.55 39.95 2.41
CA THR A 23 7.25 39.33 2.53
C THR A 23 7.09 38.37 1.34
N SER A 24 7.57 37.14 1.50
CA SER A 24 7.25 36.02 0.63
C SER A 24 5.72 35.90 0.58
N CYS A 25 5.15 36.32 -0.55
CA CYS A 25 3.71 36.26 -0.76
C CYS A 25 3.29 34.79 -0.78
N LYS A 26 2.59 34.30 0.23
CA LYS A 26 1.80 33.05 0.19
C LYS A 26 0.78 33.01 -0.96
N TRP A 27 0.62 34.16 -1.65
CA TRP A 27 -0.24 34.31 -2.83
C TRP A 27 0.26 33.53 -4.07
N LEU A 28 1.56 33.14 -4.13
CA LEU A 28 2.11 32.36 -5.25
C LEU A 28 2.02 30.83 -5.00
N ASP A 29 1.58 30.43 -3.82
CA ASP A 29 1.33 29.03 -3.47
C ASP A 29 -0.10 28.65 -3.90
N ILE A 30 -0.37 28.83 -5.21
CA ILE A 30 -1.64 28.41 -5.82
C ILE A 30 -1.57 26.87 -5.92
N GLN A 31 -2.12 26.20 -4.93
CA GLN A 31 -2.47 24.80 -5.07
C GLN A 31 -3.52 24.69 -6.20
N PRO A 32 -3.37 23.79 -7.19
CA PRO A 32 -4.42 23.55 -8.16
C PRO A 32 -5.74 23.29 -7.42
N ALA A 33 -6.82 23.94 -7.85
CA ALA A 33 -8.13 23.89 -7.18
C ALA A 33 -8.69 22.48 -7.01
N ASP A 34 -8.16 21.51 -7.77
CA ASP A 34 -8.55 20.10 -7.77
C ASP A 34 -7.64 19.20 -6.91
N THR A 35 -6.62 19.73 -6.24
CA THR A 35 -5.74 18.94 -5.35
C THR A 35 -5.93 19.34 -3.90
N MET A 36 -6.53 18.45 -3.11
CA MET A 36 -6.59 18.60 -1.66
C MET A 36 -5.16 18.50 -1.10
N GLY A 37 -4.72 19.51 -0.35
CA GLY A 37 -3.41 19.46 0.34
C GLY A 37 -3.36 18.29 1.32
N GLU A 38 -2.19 17.73 1.54
CA GLU A 38 -2.00 16.61 2.47
C GLU A 38 -2.53 16.92 3.87
N ASN A 39 -2.27 18.12 4.38
CA ASN A 39 -2.76 18.56 5.69
C ASN A 39 -4.29 18.65 5.72
N ASP A 40 -4.91 19.08 4.62
CA ASP A 40 -6.36 19.17 4.53
C ASP A 40 -6.99 17.77 4.44
N LEU A 41 -6.38 16.86 3.69
CA LEU A 41 -6.83 15.47 3.58
C LEU A 41 -6.90 14.79 4.96
N PHE A 42 -5.84 14.87 5.74
CA PHE A 42 -5.76 14.22 7.05
C PHE A 42 -6.30 15.06 8.21
N SER A 43 -6.94 16.20 7.93
CA SER A 43 -7.57 17.04 8.97
C SER A 43 -8.77 16.36 9.64
N LYS A 44 -9.44 15.42 8.94
CA LYS A 44 -10.64 14.69 9.40
C LYS A 44 -10.51 13.18 9.16
N GLY A 45 -11.25 12.38 9.92
CA GLY A 45 -11.29 10.92 9.76
C GLY A 45 -11.71 10.46 8.36
N ASP A 46 -12.65 11.15 7.72
CA ASP A 46 -13.09 10.86 6.34
C ASP A 46 -11.93 10.95 5.33
N GLY A 47 -10.94 11.79 5.58
CA GLY A 47 -9.74 11.88 4.73
C GLY A 47 -8.87 10.61 4.79
N TYR A 48 -8.76 9.98 5.95
CA TYR A 48 -8.09 8.69 6.09
C TYR A 48 -8.83 7.58 5.33
N ARG A 49 -10.18 7.56 5.37
CA ARG A 49 -10.98 6.65 4.53
C ARG A 49 -10.72 6.86 3.04
N THR A 50 -10.69 8.13 2.63
CA THR A 50 -10.43 8.52 1.22
C THR A 50 -9.04 8.07 0.79
N ALA A 51 -8.01 8.31 1.59
CA ALA A 51 -6.65 7.87 1.33
C ALA A 51 -6.57 6.33 1.21
N LEU A 52 -7.16 5.59 2.15
CA LEU A 52 -7.21 4.14 2.11
C LEU A 52 -7.93 3.60 0.86
N ASN A 53 -9.08 4.20 0.48
CA ASN A 53 -9.78 3.83 -0.74
C ASN A 53 -8.93 4.11 -1.99
N GLY A 54 -8.15 5.20 -2.00
CA GLY A 54 -7.19 5.50 -3.05
C GLY A 54 -6.12 4.42 -3.20
N ILE A 55 -5.68 3.80 -2.10
CA ILE A 55 -4.74 2.67 -2.12
C ILE A 55 -5.40 1.43 -2.75
N TYR A 56 -6.64 1.08 -2.39
CA TYR A 56 -7.37 -0.01 -3.03
C TYR A 56 -7.56 0.22 -4.54
N LEU A 57 -7.87 1.46 -4.93
CA LEU A 57 -7.95 1.83 -6.34
C LEU A 57 -6.59 1.66 -7.04
N LYS A 58 -5.50 1.97 -6.38
CA LYS A 58 -4.15 1.74 -6.90
C LYS A 58 -3.87 0.25 -7.12
N LEU A 59 -4.26 -0.62 -6.19
CA LEU A 59 -4.15 -2.07 -6.36
C LEU A 59 -4.95 -2.59 -7.56
N SER A 60 -6.09 -1.98 -7.87
CA SER A 60 -6.93 -2.34 -9.02
C SER A 60 -6.46 -1.75 -10.36
N SER A 61 -5.32 -1.03 -10.39
CA SER A 61 -4.76 -0.50 -11.63
C SER A 61 -4.30 -1.61 -12.59
N THR A 62 -4.21 -1.28 -13.87
CA THR A 62 -3.75 -2.23 -14.90
C THR A 62 -2.33 -2.75 -14.66
N SER A 63 -1.47 -1.96 -14.03
CA SER A 63 -0.11 -2.40 -13.68
C SER A 63 -0.07 -3.40 -12.53
N LEU A 64 -1.15 -3.57 -11.76
CA LEU A 64 -1.25 -4.55 -10.68
C LEU A 64 -2.41 -5.53 -10.96
N TYR A 65 -3.38 -5.62 -10.04
CA TYR A 65 -4.46 -6.63 -10.10
C TYR A 65 -5.53 -6.32 -11.13
N GLY A 66 -5.61 -5.11 -11.69
CA GLY A 66 -6.52 -4.79 -12.78
C GLY A 66 -6.15 -5.50 -14.09
N ARG A 67 -4.91 -5.98 -14.26
CA ARG A 67 -4.49 -6.77 -15.41
C ARG A 67 -3.23 -7.60 -15.16
N GLU A 68 -2.06 -6.96 -14.89
CA GLU A 68 -0.76 -7.64 -15.01
C GLU A 68 -0.58 -8.78 -14.02
N LEU A 69 -1.05 -8.61 -12.77
CA LEU A 69 -0.93 -9.60 -11.70
C LEU A 69 -2.15 -10.53 -11.58
N SER A 70 -3.09 -10.46 -12.51
CA SER A 70 -4.25 -11.34 -12.59
C SER A 70 -4.24 -12.16 -13.89
N TYR A 71 -4.66 -11.57 -15.01
CA TYR A 71 -4.79 -12.24 -16.29
C TYR A 71 -3.81 -11.75 -17.38
N GLY A 72 -2.89 -10.85 -17.04
CA GLY A 72 -1.88 -10.29 -17.93
C GLY A 72 -0.55 -11.04 -17.85
N MET A 73 0.50 -10.37 -17.35
CA MET A 73 1.86 -10.91 -17.28
C MET A 73 1.93 -12.23 -16.51
N THR A 74 1.19 -12.38 -15.40
CA THR A 74 1.21 -13.61 -14.58
C THR A 74 0.75 -14.83 -15.38
N GLU A 75 -0.37 -14.71 -16.11
CA GLU A 75 -0.91 -15.81 -16.93
C GLU A 75 -0.01 -16.14 -18.14
N ALA A 76 0.62 -15.09 -18.71
CA ALA A 76 1.58 -15.29 -19.79
C ALA A 76 2.83 -16.06 -19.32
N LEU A 77 3.37 -15.72 -18.14
CA LEU A 77 4.48 -16.44 -17.51
C LEU A 77 4.14 -17.89 -17.16
N ALA A 78 2.91 -18.12 -16.70
CA ALA A 78 2.43 -19.44 -16.29
C ALA A 78 2.02 -20.34 -17.48
N HIS A 79 1.99 -19.81 -18.70
CA HIS A 79 1.51 -20.51 -19.92
C HIS A 79 0.12 -21.15 -19.73
N THR A 80 -0.77 -20.47 -19.00
CA THR A 80 -2.14 -20.97 -18.76
C THR A 80 -3.00 -20.95 -20.02
N HIS A 81 -2.57 -20.19 -21.05
CA HIS A 81 -3.20 -20.13 -22.35
C HIS A 81 -2.23 -20.60 -23.44
N GLU A 82 -2.75 -21.07 -24.58
CA GLU A 82 -1.97 -21.34 -25.78
C GLU A 82 -1.45 -19.99 -26.33
N TRP A 83 -0.19 -19.67 -26.01
CA TRP A 83 0.37 -18.33 -26.19
C TRP A 83 0.51 -17.90 -27.66
N ASN A 84 0.72 -18.82 -28.59
CA ASN A 84 0.80 -18.51 -30.02
C ASN A 84 -0.51 -17.96 -30.56
N SER A 85 -1.63 -18.47 -30.06
CA SER A 85 -2.98 -18.10 -30.48
C SER A 85 -3.52 -16.94 -29.64
N ALA A 86 -3.40 -17.04 -28.30
CA ALA A 86 -3.94 -16.07 -27.36
C ALA A 86 -3.26 -14.68 -27.47
N TYR A 87 -1.94 -14.66 -27.69
CA TYR A 87 -1.16 -13.43 -27.74
C TYR A 87 -0.76 -13.00 -29.15
N LYS A 88 -1.45 -13.51 -30.19
CA LYS A 88 -1.16 -13.22 -31.59
C LYS A 88 -1.03 -11.72 -31.90
N ASN A 89 -1.84 -10.90 -31.28
CA ASN A 89 -1.90 -9.46 -31.51
C ASN A 89 -1.27 -8.64 -30.36
N ASN A 90 -0.66 -9.30 -29.37
CA ASN A 90 0.03 -8.64 -28.26
C ASN A 90 1.44 -9.19 -28.14
N LEU A 91 2.38 -8.51 -28.81
CA LEU A 91 3.78 -8.93 -28.88
C LEU A 91 4.45 -8.91 -27.51
N ASP A 92 4.06 -7.98 -26.62
CA ASP A 92 4.65 -7.89 -25.28
C ASP A 92 4.35 -9.12 -24.44
N TYR A 93 3.10 -9.64 -24.47
CA TYR A 93 2.77 -10.89 -23.77
C TYR A 93 3.36 -12.12 -24.44
N LYS A 94 3.57 -12.10 -25.75
CA LYS A 94 4.32 -13.14 -26.44
C LYS A 94 5.77 -13.16 -25.97
N ASP A 95 6.39 -12.00 -25.83
CA ASP A 95 7.75 -11.85 -25.33
C ASP A 95 7.84 -12.31 -23.86
N VAL A 96 6.85 -11.95 -23.02
CA VAL A 96 6.74 -12.45 -21.64
C VAL A 96 6.67 -13.97 -21.60
N ALA A 97 5.78 -14.59 -22.39
CA ALA A 97 5.62 -16.04 -22.47
C ALA A 97 6.88 -16.75 -23.00
N SER A 98 7.70 -16.06 -23.79
CA SER A 98 9.00 -16.55 -24.28
C SER A 98 10.15 -16.21 -23.33
N TYR A 99 9.86 -15.64 -22.14
CA TYR A 99 10.86 -15.18 -21.17
C TYR A 99 11.84 -14.14 -21.74
N THR A 100 11.41 -13.35 -22.73
CA THR A 100 12.20 -12.31 -23.39
C THR A 100 11.98 -10.97 -22.67
N TYR A 101 12.76 -10.70 -21.63
CA TYR A 101 12.57 -9.52 -20.77
C TYR A 101 13.27 -8.25 -21.26
N THR A 102 13.95 -8.30 -22.39
CA THR A 102 14.80 -7.20 -22.89
C THR A 102 14.07 -6.21 -23.78
N THR A 103 12.87 -6.52 -24.25
CA THR A 103 12.05 -5.63 -25.10
C THR A 103 11.49 -4.46 -24.31
N ASN A 104 11.27 -3.31 -24.97
CA ASN A 104 10.79 -2.11 -24.32
C ASN A 104 9.37 -2.29 -23.72
N GLY A 105 8.51 -3.05 -24.37
CA GLY A 105 7.16 -3.31 -23.87
C GLY A 105 7.20 -4.11 -22.57
N VAL A 106 7.95 -5.21 -22.52
CA VAL A 106 8.09 -6.03 -21.30
C VAL A 106 8.78 -5.25 -20.18
N LYS A 107 9.83 -4.48 -20.47
CA LYS A 107 10.45 -3.57 -19.50
C LYS A 107 9.44 -2.57 -18.94
N GLY A 108 8.54 -2.03 -19.78
CA GLY A 108 7.47 -1.14 -19.38
C GLY A 108 6.48 -1.81 -18.40
N ILE A 109 6.08 -3.06 -18.67
CA ILE A 109 5.21 -3.84 -17.78
C ILE A 109 5.90 -4.06 -16.43
N ILE A 110 7.13 -4.57 -16.42
CA ILE A 110 7.91 -4.84 -15.20
C ILE A 110 8.11 -3.56 -14.37
N SER A 111 8.53 -2.46 -15.02
CA SER A 111 8.71 -1.17 -14.37
C SER A 111 7.39 -0.61 -13.82
N GLY A 112 6.28 -0.83 -14.53
CA GLY A 112 4.93 -0.45 -14.10
C GLY A 112 4.50 -1.18 -12.83
N ILE A 113 4.76 -2.49 -12.73
CA ILE A 113 4.48 -3.29 -11.52
C ILE A 113 5.29 -2.74 -10.34
N TRP A 114 6.60 -2.59 -10.51
CA TRP A 114 7.50 -2.08 -9.48
C TRP A 114 7.06 -0.71 -8.97
N SER A 115 6.94 0.27 -9.87
CA SER A 115 6.63 1.65 -9.49
C SER A 115 5.25 1.80 -8.87
N THR A 116 4.25 1.04 -9.35
CA THR A 116 2.89 1.11 -8.81
C THR A 116 2.80 0.46 -7.43
N ALA A 117 3.51 -0.65 -7.20
CA ALA A 117 3.57 -1.30 -5.90
C ALA A 117 4.23 -0.38 -4.85
N TYR A 118 5.39 0.22 -5.18
CA TYR A 118 6.03 1.17 -4.25
C TYR A 118 5.24 2.46 -4.06
N ASN A 119 4.51 2.92 -5.06
CA ASN A 119 3.57 4.02 -4.87
C ASN A 119 2.44 3.67 -3.89
N ALA A 120 1.90 2.44 -3.95
CA ALA A 120 0.92 1.98 -2.97
C ALA A 120 1.53 1.91 -1.56
N ILE A 121 2.76 1.39 -1.41
CA ILE A 121 3.51 1.36 -0.15
C ILE A 121 3.69 2.78 0.42
N ALA A 122 4.10 3.75 -0.40
CA ALA A 122 4.27 5.13 0.03
C ALA A 122 2.96 5.74 0.55
N ASN A 123 1.83 5.46 -0.11
CA ASN A 123 0.52 5.92 0.36
C ASN A 123 0.09 5.21 1.66
N CYS A 124 0.42 3.92 1.85
CA CYS A 124 0.23 3.24 3.13
C CYS A 124 1.03 3.92 4.24
N ASN A 125 2.31 4.19 3.99
CA ASN A 125 3.19 4.86 4.95
C ASN A 125 2.68 6.26 5.30
N ASN A 126 2.15 7.02 4.35
CA ASN A 126 1.56 8.33 4.61
C ASN A 126 0.36 8.26 5.58
N ILE A 127 -0.46 7.22 5.50
CA ILE A 127 -1.50 6.95 6.49
C ILE A 127 -0.87 6.58 7.84
N LEU A 128 0.06 5.62 7.83
CA LEU A 128 0.63 5.01 9.04
C LEU A 128 1.41 6.00 9.90
N ASP A 129 2.15 6.92 9.28
CA ASP A 129 2.93 7.94 9.98
C ASP A 129 2.06 8.92 10.77
N LYS A 130 0.79 9.06 10.41
CA LYS A 130 -0.13 10.00 11.01
C LYS A 130 -1.14 9.34 11.96
N ILE A 131 -1.74 8.22 11.54
CA ILE A 131 -2.93 7.66 12.17
C ILE A 131 -2.71 7.19 13.61
N GLY A 132 -1.52 6.69 13.93
CA GLY A 132 -1.20 6.16 15.26
C GLY A 132 -1.33 7.18 16.38
N ASN A 133 -1.11 8.45 16.08
CA ASN A 133 -1.18 9.55 17.03
C ASN A 133 -2.54 10.28 17.03
N GLU A 134 -3.48 9.88 16.17
CA GLU A 134 -4.77 10.54 16.06
C GLU A 134 -5.75 10.10 17.15
N PRO A 135 -6.49 11.03 17.75
CA PRO A 135 -7.49 10.67 18.73
C PRO A 135 -8.66 9.93 18.09
N ALA A 136 -9.17 8.90 18.76
CA ALA A 136 -10.30 8.10 18.27
C ALA A 136 -11.54 8.96 17.93
N GLY A 137 -11.78 10.04 18.64
CA GLY A 137 -12.90 10.97 18.39
C GLY A 137 -12.81 11.73 17.05
N LYS A 138 -11.67 11.68 16.35
CA LYS A 138 -11.54 12.21 14.98
C LYS A 138 -12.30 11.37 13.96
N PHE A 139 -12.53 10.09 14.24
CA PHE A 139 -13.15 9.12 13.38
C PHE A 139 -14.63 8.91 13.77
N LYS A 140 -15.53 8.83 12.79
CA LYS A 140 -16.96 8.61 13.02
C LYS A 140 -17.25 7.31 13.77
N GLY A 141 -16.53 6.24 13.42
CA GLY A 141 -16.58 4.93 14.07
C GLY A 141 -15.62 4.78 15.23
N GLY A 142 -15.05 5.90 15.71
CA GLY A 142 -14.18 5.90 16.88
C GLY A 142 -12.90 5.09 16.69
N GLU A 143 -12.50 4.41 17.75
CA GLU A 143 -11.29 3.59 17.78
C GLU A 143 -11.34 2.41 16.78
N ALA A 144 -12.50 1.80 16.62
CA ALA A 144 -12.69 0.70 15.68
C ALA A 144 -12.34 1.11 14.24
N GLU A 145 -12.82 2.27 13.80
CA GLU A 145 -12.51 2.79 12.47
C GLU A 145 -11.02 3.13 12.32
N ARG A 146 -10.44 3.82 13.32
CA ARG A 146 -9.00 4.13 13.32
C ARG A 146 -8.16 2.86 13.18
N ASN A 147 -8.45 1.84 13.99
CA ASN A 147 -7.71 0.58 13.99
C ASN A 147 -7.90 -0.21 12.71
N LEU A 148 -9.10 -0.21 12.11
CA LEU A 148 -9.33 -0.83 10.80
C LEU A 148 -8.53 -0.13 9.70
N ILE A 149 -8.53 1.19 9.64
CA ILE A 149 -7.75 1.94 8.64
C ILE A 149 -6.25 1.67 8.79
N GLN A 150 -5.75 1.69 10.02
CA GLN A 150 -4.35 1.41 10.33
C GLN A 150 -3.97 -0.03 9.98
N GLY A 151 -4.78 -1.00 10.39
CA GLY A 151 -4.55 -2.42 10.09
C GLY A 151 -4.60 -2.74 8.61
N GLU A 152 -5.57 -2.18 7.87
CA GLU A 152 -5.65 -2.36 6.43
C GLU A 152 -4.45 -1.73 5.70
N ALA A 153 -3.98 -0.55 6.13
CA ALA A 153 -2.80 0.08 5.54
C ALA A 153 -1.53 -0.76 5.78
N LEU A 154 -1.34 -1.33 6.99
CA LEU A 154 -0.25 -2.27 7.28
C LEU A 154 -0.34 -3.53 6.41
N ALA A 155 -1.53 -4.13 6.31
CA ALA A 155 -1.76 -5.34 5.52
C ALA A 155 -1.48 -5.10 4.02
N ILE A 156 -1.89 -3.96 3.47
CA ILE A 156 -1.63 -3.62 2.07
C ILE A 156 -0.14 -3.33 1.85
N ARG A 157 0.54 -2.69 2.80
CA ARG A 157 1.99 -2.48 2.75
C ARG A 157 2.73 -3.81 2.69
N ALA A 158 2.41 -4.73 3.60
CA ALA A 158 2.96 -6.08 3.62
C ALA A 158 2.68 -6.83 2.31
N PHE A 159 1.46 -6.73 1.80
CA PHE A 159 1.03 -7.34 0.55
C PHE A 159 1.84 -6.83 -0.65
N CYS A 160 2.04 -5.52 -0.76
CA CYS A 160 2.84 -4.95 -1.84
C CYS A 160 4.33 -5.33 -1.73
N HIS A 161 4.91 -5.37 -0.51
CA HIS A 161 6.26 -5.88 -0.32
C HIS A 161 6.37 -7.37 -0.68
N TYR A 162 5.37 -8.18 -0.35
CA TYR A 162 5.33 -9.58 -0.75
C TYR A 162 5.28 -9.74 -2.29
N LEU A 163 4.55 -8.88 -3.00
CA LEU A 163 4.57 -8.86 -4.46
C LEU A 163 5.98 -8.57 -5.01
N ILE A 164 6.63 -7.55 -4.45
CA ILE A 164 8.02 -7.22 -4.83
C ILE A 164 8.94 -8.42 -4.58
N LEU A 165 8.81 -9.08 -3.45
CA LEU A 165 9.56 -10.29 -3.13
C LEU A 165 9.38 -11.37 -4.19
N VAL A 166 8.14 -11.72 -4.51
CA VAL A 166 7.83 -12.84 -5.43
C VAL A 166 8.26 -12.58 -6.87
N TYR A 167 8.18 -11.32 -7.33
CA TYR A 167 8.47 -10.99 -8.73
C TYR A 167 9.92 -10.55 -8.98
N PHE A 168 10.64 -10.10 -7.94
CA PHE A 168 11.95 -9.47 -8.10
C PHE A 168 13.08 -10.12 -7.30
N ALA A 169 12.79 -11.13 -6.49
CA ALA A 169 13.80 -11.92 -5.79
C ALA A 169 13.85 -13.37 -6.30
N PRO A 170 15.00 -14.06 -6.16
CA PRO A 170 15.05 -15.50 -6.38
C PRO A 170 14.13 -16.23 -5.40
N THR A 171 13.66 -17.43 -5.81
CA THR A 171 12.92 -18.29 -4.91
C THR A 171 13.80 -18.71 -3.72
N PRO A 172 13.23 -19.06 -2.55
CA PRO A 172 14.00 -19.44 -1.37
C PRO A 172 15.04 -20.53 -1.63
N ASP A 173 14.76 -21.50 -2.50
CA ASP A 173 15.68 -22.58 -2.86
C ASP A 173 16.93 -22.09 -3.61
N LEU A 174 16.81 -20.98 -4.33
CA LEU A 174 17.90 -20.35 -5.10
C LEU A 174 18.59 -19.21 -4.32
N TYR A 175 18.05 -18.83 -3.17
CA TYR A 175 18.60 -17.77 -2.34
C TYR A 175 19.71 -18.34 -1.44
N LYS A 176 20.91 -18.48 -2.03
CA LYS A 176 22.10 -19.03 -1.37
C LYS A 176 23.24 -18.03 -1.46
N PRO A 177 24.10 -17.97 -0.43
CA PRO A 177 25.32 -17.20 -0.51
C PRO A 177 26.21 -17.68 -1.67
N ASP A 178 26.94 -16.75 -2.27
CA ASP A 178 28.02 -17.06 -3.19
C ASP A 178 29.25 -17.62 -2.45
N GLU A 179 30.35 -17.90 -3.19
CA GLU A 179 31.59 -18.43 -2.62
C GLU A 179 32.23 -17.49 -1.58
N GLU A 180 31.88 -16.20 -1.61
CA GLU A 180 32.34 -15.16 -0.67
C GLU A 180 31.41 -15.00 0.53
N GLY A 181 30.31 -15.77 0.58
CA GLY A 181 29.28 -15.71 1.64
C GLY A 181 28.27 -14.57 1.47
N LYS A 182 28.27 -13.90 0.31
CA LYS A 182 27.36 -12.79 0.02
C LYS A 182 26.05 -13.30 -0.54
N LEU A 183 24.94 -12.83 0.00
CA LEU A 183 23.61 -13.13 -0.51
C LEU A 183 23.32 -12.36 -1.82
N PRO A 184 22.64 -12.99 -2.79
CA PRO A 184 22.58 -12.49 -4.16
C PRO A 184 21.73 -11.23 -4.34
N VAL A 185 20.76 -10.99 -3.48
CA VAL A 185 19.78 -9.90 -3.63
C VAL A 185 19.39 -9.33 -2.28
N ALA A 186 19.28 -8.01 -2.21
CA ALA A 186 18.61 -7.28 -1.16
C ALA A 186 17.49 -6.43 -1.79
N LEU A 187 16.40 -6.22 -1.08
CA LEU A 187 15.26 -5.44 -1.52
C LEU A 187 15.03 -4.24 -0.59
N PRO A 188 14.62 -3.07 -1.12
CA PRO A 188 14.34 -1.91 -0.29
C PRO A 188 12.99 -2.06 0.42
N TYR A 189 13.00 -2.04 1.77
CA TYR A 189 11.81 -2.07 2.58
C TYR A 189 11.44 -0.66 3.07
N TYR A 190 10.34 -0.11 2.55
CA TYR A 190 9.86 1.22 2.92
C TYR A 190 8.82 1.12 4.02
N ASP A 191 9.19 1.46 5.26
CA ASP A 191 8.30 1.47 6.43
C ASP A 191 7.93 2.88 6.93
N LYS A 192 8.43 3.93 6.23
CA LYS A 192 8.18 5.34 6.53
C LYS A 192 7.82 6.12 5.27
N PHE A 193 7.04 7.18 5.43
CA PHE A 193 6.77 8.15 4.37
C PHE A 193 7.94 9.14 4.26
N SER A 194 8.96 8.78 3.49
CA SER A 194 10.18 9.58 3.28
C SER A 194 10.56 9.64 1.81
N LYS A 195 11.32 10.68 1.45
CA LYS A 195 12.00 10.79 0.16
C LYS A 195 13.38 10.11 0.17
N ASP A 196 13.84 9.68 1.32
CA ASP A 196 15.12 9.01 1.46
C ASP A 196 15.06 7.61 0.85
N ILE A 197 16.20 7.14 0.39
CA ILE A 197 16.32 5.76 -0.09
C ILE A 197 16.24 4.83 1.12
N ALA A 198 15.33 3.86 1.07
CA ALA A 198 15.22 2.87 2.13
C ALA A 198 16.43 1.93 2.15
N ASP A 199 16.72 1.39 3.32
CA ASP A 199 17.72 0.35 3.47
C ASP A 199 17.34 -0.90 2.68
N TYR A 200 18.31 -1.48 1.99
CA TYR A 200 18.15 -2.75 1.31
C TYR A 200 18.33 -3.87 2.32
N LEU A 201 17.29 -4.66 2.48
CA LEU A 201 17.29 -5.81 3.39
C LEU A 201 17.55 -7.10 2.61
N GLU A 202 18.33 -7.99 3.20
CA GLU A 202 18.43 -9.38 2.77
C GLU A 202 17.07 -10.07 2.85
N ILE A 203 16.83 -11.06 1.99
CA ILE A 203 15.50 -11.67 1.84
C ILE A 203 14.91 -12.22 3.15
N PRO A 204 15.66 -12.90 4.04
CA PRO A 204 15.10 -13.33 5.32
C PRO A 204 14.60 -12.17 6.17
N ALA A 205 15.38 -11.10 6.32
CA ALA A 205 14.99 -9.91 7.07
C ALA A 205 13.81 -9.17 6.40
N PHE A 206 13.74 -9.17 5.07
CA PHE A 206 12.63 -8.61 4.32
C PHE A 206 11.32 -9.38 4.57
N ILE A 207 11.38 -10.73 4.62
CA ILE A 207 10.25 -11.60 4.96
C ILE A 207 9.79 -11.35 6.40
N ASP A 208 10.73 -11.26 7.35
CA ASP A 208 10.40 -11.00 8.76
C ASP A 208 9.62 -9.68 8.93
N ARG A 209 9.99 -8.65 8.16
CA ARG A 209 9.25 -7.37 8.17
C ARG A 209 7.85 -7.52 7.59
N ILE A 210 7.66 -8.28 6.52
CA ILE A 210 6.33 -8.57 5.96
C ILE A 210 5.45 -9.29 6.99
N ILE A 211 6.00 -10.30 7.67
CA ILE A 211 5.30 -11.07 8.71
C ILE A 211 4.91 -10.15 9.86
N ALA A 212 5.83 -9.30 10.33
CA ALA A 212 5.56 -8.36 11.41
C ALA A 212 4.43 -7.38 11.07
N ASP A 213 4.41 -6.84 9.86
CA ASP A 213 3.33 -5.97 9.39
C ASP A 213 1.97 -6.68 9.36
N TYR A 214 1.94 -7.95 8.89
CA TYR A 214 0.69 -8.72 8.88
C TYR A 214 0.20 -9.07 10.29
N ILE A 215 1.08 -9.41 11.22
CA ILE A 215 0.71 -9.69 12.62
C ILE A 215 0.11 -8.44 13.25
N ALA A 216 0.79 -7.29 13.13
CA ALA A 216 0.28 -6.03 13.65
C ALA A 216 -1.07 -5.62 13.00
N ALA A 217 -1.22 -5.86 11.69
CA ALA A 217 -2.47 -5.62 10.98
C ALA A 217 -3.60 -6.52 11.50
N GLN A 218 -3.32 -7.82 11.68
CA GLN A 218 -4.29 -8.80 12.17
C GLN A 218 -4.81 -8.42 13.55
N GLU A 219 -3.92 -8.03 14.47
CA GLU A 219 -4.29 -7.59 15.83
C GLU A 219 -5.22 -6.36 15.79
N LEU A 220 -4.90 -5.36 14.97
CA LEU A 220 -5.70 -4.14 14.85
C LEU A 220 -7.11 -4.41 14.32
N VAL A 221 -7.24 -5.22 13.27
CA VAL A 221 -8.56 -5.49 12.67
C VAL A 221 -9.38 -6.47 13.49
N ALA A 222 -8.75 -7.37 14.27
CA ALA A 222 -9.42 -8.35 15.10
C ALA A 222 -10.39 -7.69 16.11
N GLY A 223 -10.03 -6.53 16.65
CA GLY A 223 -10.85 -5.79 17.60
C GLY A 223 -12.24 -5.42 17.09
N TYR A 224 -12.41 -5.30 15.78
CA TYR A 224 -13.72 -5.10 15.16
C TYR A 224 -14.25 -6.38 14.50
N ASP A 225 -13.43 -7.03 13.67
CA ASP A 225 -13.85 -8.16 12.84
C ASP A 225 -14.28 -9.38 13.66
N LEU A 226 -13.70 -9.56 14.85
CA LEU A 226 -14.00 -10.67 15.78
C LEU A 226 -14.73 -10.21 17.05
N ALA A 227 -15.14 -8.94 17.14
CA ALA A 227 -15.71 -8.38 18.38
C ALA A 227 -16.98 -9.10 18.85
N ASP A 228 -17.79 -9.58 17.91
CA ASP A 228 -19.01 -10.31 18.19
C ASP A 228 -19.35 -11.33 17.10
N ASN A 229 -20.27 -12.24 17.40
CA ASN A 229 -20.72 -13.29 16.47
C ASN A 229 -21.33 -12.70 15.19
N LEU A 230 -21.86 -11.49 15.24
CA LEU A 230 -22.45 -10.83 14.07
C LEU A 230 -21.39 -10.40 13.06
N ASN A 231 -20.29 -9.78 13.53
CA ASN A 231 -19.21 -9.39 12.66
C ASN A 231 -18.52 -10.61 12.05
N GLN A 232 -18.29 -11.66 12.85
CA GLN A 232 -17.78 -12.95 12.35
C GLN A 232 -18.73 -13.54 11.29
N TYR A 233 -20.02 -13.58 11.57
CA TYR A 233 -21.02 -14.08 10.62
C TYR A 233 -21.02 -13.32 9.29
N ARG A 234 -20.84 -12.01 9.31
CA ARG A 234 -20.72 -11.18 8.10
C ARG A 234 -19.49 -11.52 7.27
N LEU A 235 -18.39 -11.94 7.91
CA LEU A 235 -17.14 -12.27 7.22
C LEU A 235 -17.09 -13.70 6.71
N THR A 236 -17.73 -14.64 7.39
CA THR A 236 -17.61 -16.10 7.12
C THR A 236 -18.74 -16.69 6.32
N THR A 237 -19.84 -15.95 6.09
CA THR A 237 -20.99 -16.44 5.34
C THR A 237 -21.11 -15.83 3.95
N LYS A 238 -22.15 -16.26 3.20
CA LYS A 238 -22.49 -15.68 1.90
C LYS A 238 -22.76 -14.16 1.93
N TYR A 239 -22.96 -13.59 3.10
CA TYR A 239 -23.18 -12.15 3.29
C TYR A 239 -21.91 -11.31 3.33
N ARG A 240 -20.73 -11.93 3.32
CA ARG A 240 -19.41 -11.22 3.36
C ARG A 240 -19.24 -10.19 2.24
N PHE A 241 -19.95 -10.36 1.13
CA PHE A 241 -19.92 -9.46 -0.03
C PHE A 241 -21.15 -8.54 -0.11
N SER A 242 -22.00 -8.53 0.91
CA SER A 242 -23.19 -7.71 0.96
C SER A 242 -23.09 -6.66 2.07
N GLY A 243 -23.52 -5.44 1.78
CA GLY A 243 -23.72 -4.41 2.80
C GLY A 243 -24.98 -4.61 3.62
N LYS A 244 -25.84 -5.56 3.19
CA LYS A 244 -27.13 -5.81 3.82
C LYS A 244 -27.22 -7.26 4.27
N THR A 245 -27.70 -7.47 5.48
CA THR A 245 -28.19 -8.77 5.93
C THR A 245 -29.67 -8.87 5.58
N TYR A 246 -30.06 -9.94 4.94
CA TYR A 246 -31.48 -10.18 4.58
C TYR A 246 -32.34 -10.68 5.77
N SER A 247 -31.76 -10.73 6.96
CA SER A 247 -32.46 -11.17 8.17
C SER A 247 -32.70 -9.99 9.09
N SER A 248 -33.91 -9.85 9.58
CA SER A 248 -34.28 -8.88 10.62
C SER A 248 -33.56 -9.13 11.96
N ALA A 249 -32.98 -10.31 12.14
CA ALA A 249 -32.17 -10.65 13.31
C ALA A 249 -30.77 -9.99 13.31
N TYR A 250 -30.33 -9.47 12.15
CA TYR A 250 -29.00 -8.88 12.01
C TYR A 250 -29.11 -7.43 11.57
N PRO A 251 -28.87 -6.45 12.46
CA PRO A 251 -28.97 -5.06 12.12
C PRO A 251 -27.97 -4.70 11.00
N GLN A 252 -28.44 -3.90 10.07
CA GLN A 252 -27.60 -3.34 9.02
C GLN A 252 -26.69 -2.27 9.64
N THR A 253 -25.49 -2.13 9.08
CA THR A 253 -24.70 -0.93 9.36
C THR A 253 -25.07 0.17 8.37
N ASP A 254 -25.37 1.36 8.86
CA ASP A 254 -25.66 2.53 8.03
C ASP A 254 -24.38 3.14 7.42
N ASP A 255 -23.22 2.79 7.97
CA ASP A 255 -21.94 3.25 7.47
C ASP A 255 -21.33 2.25 6.48
N ILE A 256 -21.23 2.66 5.22
CA ILE A 256 -20.68 1.85 4.12
C ILE A 256 -19.24 1.37 4.37
N PHE A 257 -18.47 2.09 5.20
CA PHE A 257 -17.11 1.70 5.56
C PHE A 257 -17.07 0.35 6.28
N PHE A 258 -18.06 0.10 7.14
CA PHE A 258 -18.20 -1.15 7.88
C PHE A 258 -19.00 -2.23 7.15
N ALA A 259 -19.68 -1.87 6.04
CA ALA A 259 -20.64 -2.75 5.36
C ALA A 259 -19.96 -3.86 4.54
N PHE A 260 -18.96 -3.52 3.75
CA PHE A 260 -18.37 -4.42 2.75
C PHE A 260 -17.01 -4.99 3.19
N ARG A 261 -16.92 -5.41 4.45
CA ARG A 261 -15.68 -5.94 5.02
C ARG A 261 -15.12 -7.17 4.26
N GLY A 262 -15.95 -7.95 3.60
CA GLY A 262 -15.53 -9.11 2.79
C GLY A 262 -14.66 -8.77 1.58
N TYR A 263 -14.69 -7.53 1.09
CA TYR A 263 -13.86 -7.04 -0.02
C TYR A 263 -12.56 -6.37 0.44
N ARG A 264 -12.36 -6.23 1.73
CA ARG A 264 -11.23 -5.47 2.31
C ARG A 264 -10.24 -6.41 2.98
N MET A 265 -9.10 -5.88 3.42
CA MET A 265 -8.13 -6.58 4.27
C MET A 265 -8.75 -6.79 5.66
N ASN A 266 -9.67 -7.76 5.76
CA ASN A 266 -10.26 -8.19 7.02
C ASN A 266 -9.38 -9.25 7.71
N TYR A 267 -9.75 -9.63 8.94
CA TYR A 267 -9.01 -10.59 9.74
C TYR A 267 -8.67 -11.89 8.99
N TYR A 268 -9.64 -12.50 8.30
CA TYR A 268 -9.43 -13.77 7.60
C TYR A 268 -8.60 -13.58 6.32
N ALA A 269 -8.76 -12.47 5.61
CA ALA A 269 -7.94 -12.15 4.45
C ALA A 269 -6.46 -11.96 4.86
N ILE A 270 -6.21 -11.21 5.94
CA ILE A 270 -4.86 -11.02 6.48
C ILE A 270 -4.27 -12.35 6.95
N THR A 271 -5.05 -13.16 7.65
CA THR A 271 -4.62 -14.49 8.12
C THR A 271 -4.26 -15.43 6.97
N ALA A 272 -5.05 -15.42 5.88
CA ALA A 272 -4.73 -16.19 4.67
C ALA A 272 -3.44 -15.72 3.98
N LEU A 273 -3.23 -14.40 3.93
CA LEU A 273 -1.99 -13.83 3.39
C LEU A 273 -0.78 -14.14 4.27
N LEU A 274 -0.96 -14.13 5.58
CA LEU A 274 0.08 -14.54 6.55
C LEU A 274 0.45 -16.02 6.37
N ALA A 275 -0.55 -16.92 6.21
CA ALA A 275 -0.31 -18.31 5.88
C ALA A 275 0.52 -18.48 4.60
N ARG A 276 0.22 -17.68 3.57
CA ARG A 276 0.95 -17.68 2.30
C ARG A 276 2.42 -17.27 2.48
N VAL A 277 2.68 -16.23 3.28
CA VAL A 277 4.06 -15.75 3.53
C VAL A 277 4.84 -16.78 4.36
N TYR A 278 4.24 -17.36 5.39
CA TYR A 278 4.87 -18.43 6.15
C TYR A 278 5.23 -19.64 5.28
N ASN A 279 4.31 -20.04 4.40
CA ASN A 279 4.58 -21.13 3.46
C ASN A 279 5.74 -20.79 2.50
N TYR A 280 5.78 -19.55 1.98
CA TYR A 280 6.88 -19.07 1.15
C TYR A 280 8.22 -19.07 1.89
N ALA A 281 8.22 -18.74 3.18
CA ALA A 281 9.39 -18.74 4.05
C ALA A 281 9.84 -20.15 4.50
N GLY A 282 9.10 -21.21 4.12
CA GLY A 282 9.36 -22.58 4.57
C GLY A 282 8.88 -22.89 5.99
N ASN A 283 8.20 -21.95 6.65
CA ASN A 283 7.61 -22.20 7.98
C ASN A 283 6.22 -22.83 7.84
N HIS A 284 6.22 -24.12 7.48
CA HIS A 284 4.99 -24.84 7.16
C HIS A 284 4.08 -25.06 8.37
N GLU A 285 4.62 -25.09 9.60
CA GLU A 285 3.84 -25.22 10.83
C GLU A 285 2.97 -23.98 11.05
N GLU A 286 3.55 -22.79 11.01
CA GLU A 286 2.81 -21.54 11.15
C GLU A 286 1.86 -21.31 9.96
N ALA A 287 2.27 -21.69 8.75
CA ALA A 287 1.42 -21.64 7.58
C ALA A 287 0.16 -22.49 7.75
N ALA A 288 0.31 -23.73 8.23
CA ALA A 288 -0.81 -24.63 8.50
C ALA A 288 -1.72 -24.11 9.63
N ARG A 289 -1.13 -23.53 10.69
CA ARG A 289 -1.88 -22.93 11.79
C ARG A 289 -2.75 -21.77 11.32
N ALA A 290 -2.17 -20.83 10.58
CA ALA A 290 -2.89 -19.69 10.02
C ALA A 290 -3.96 -20.12 8.99
N ALA A 291 -3.66 -21.09 8.14
CA ALA A 291 -4.61 -21.62 7.17
C ALA A 291 -5.83 -22.26 7.85
N ARG A 292 -5.65 -23.01 8.94
CA ARG A 292 -6.74 -23.63 9.71
C ARG A 292 -7.71 -22.59 10.26
N ILE A 293 -7.22 -21.47 10.78
CA ILE A 293 -8.09 -20.38 11.27
C ILE A 293 -9.06 -19.90 10.17
N VAL A 294 -8.61 -19.90 8.92
CA VAL A 294 -9.45 -19.46 7.77
C VAL A 294 -10.39 -20.58 7.30
N ILE A 295 -9.95 -21.84 7.35
CA ILE A 295 -10.72 -22.99 6.87
C ILE A 295 -11.84 -23.33 7.85
N ASP A 296 -11.58 -23.23 9.15
CA ASP A 296 -12.50 -23.62 10.21
C ASP A 296 -13.51 -22.49 10.55
N ALA A 297 -13.38 -21.30 9.95
CA ALA A 297 -14.30 -20.16 10.12
C ALA A 297 -15.54 -20.30 9.24
#